data_8d25641e4ce7faebe252513eda5403b7
#
_entry.id   8d25641e4ce7faebe252513eda5403b7
#
_cell.length_a   1.000
_cell.length_b   1.000
_cell.length_c   1.000
_cell.angle_alpha   90.00
_cell.angle_beta   90.00
_cell.angle_gamma   90.00
#
_symmetry.space_group_name_H-M   'P 1'
#
loop_
_entity.id
_entity.type
_entity.pdbx_description
1 polymer ?
#
loop_
_entity_poly.entity_id
_entity_poly.type
_entity_poly.pdbx_seq_one_letter_code
_entity_poly.pdbx_strand_id
1 'polypeptide(L)'
;PRIRFSEAKELVSRVYKRAFSEKLDFEPEEEKLLCEYVKKTTGSDFVFVTHYPSAKRPFYAMDSRENPAVTESFDLLFRGMEVTTGGQRIHNYREQVEKIESRGMHVEAFESYLMMHRCGMPPHGGLGLGLERFTARLLGFENVRNASLFPRDIHRLIP
;
A
#
# COMPACT_ATOMS: atom_id res chain seq x y z
N PRO A 1 -16.19 -1.23 -0.11
CA PRO A 1 -15.83 -2.66 -0.18
C PRO A 1 -14.43 -2.91 0.34
N ARG A 2 -14.17 -4.15 0.83
CA ARG A 2 -12.85 -4.65 1.24
C ARG A 2 -12.64 -6.00 0.59
N ILE A 3 -11.42 -6.26 0.13
CA ILE A 3 -11.02 -7.52 -0.46
C ILE A 3 -9.59 -7.85 -0.05
N ARG A 4 -9.24 -9.11 0.15
CA ARG A 4 -7.84 -9.51 0.40
C ARG A 4 -7.03 -9.44 -0.90
N PHE A 5 -5.74 -9.14 -0.81
CA PHE A 5 -4.86 -9.04 -1.97
C PHE A 5 -4.90 -10.29 -2.87
N SER A 6 -4.78 -11.48 -2.28
CA SER A 6 -4.84 -12.73 -3.05
C SER A 6 -6.17 -12.92 -3.79
N GLU A 7 -7.28 -12.65 -3.10
CA GLU A 7 -8.63 -12.73 -3.69
C GLU A 7 -8.81 -11.72 -4.83
N ALA A 8 -8.28 -10.52 -4.66
CA ALA A 8 -8.33 -9.47 -5.69
C ALA A 8 -7.53 -9.84 -6.94
N LYS A 9 -6.32 -10.41 -6.76
CA LYS A 9 -5.50 -10.93 -7.88
C LYS A 9 -6.22 -12.02 -8.66
N GLU A 10 -6.79 -12.99 -7.96
CA GLU A 10 -7.57 -14.08 -8.58
C GLU A 10 -8.82 -13.55 -9.28
N LEU A 11 -9.54 -12.63 -8.64
CA LEU A 11 -10.74 -12.01 -9.19
C LEU A 11 -10.46 -11.32 -10.53
N VAL A 12 -9.45 -10.43 -10.56
CA VAL A 12 -9.09 -9.68 -11.76
C VAL A 12 -8.63 -10.63 -12.86
N SER A 13 -7.74 -11.58 -12.55
CA SER A 13 -7.26 -12.57 -13.51
C SER A 13 -8.40 -13.39 -14.12
N ARG A 14 -9.34 -13.85 -13.29
CA ARG A 14 -10.49 -14.66 -13.73
C ARG A 14 -11.49 -13.86 -14.56
N VAL A 15 -11.86 -12.67 -14.12
CA VAL A 15 -12.91 -11.84 -14.77
C VAL A 15 -12.44 -11.32 -16.12
N TYR A 16 -11.20 -10.87 -16.19
CA TYR A 16 -10.65 -10.27 -17.41
C TYR A 16 -9.83 -11.26 -18.25
N LYS A 17 -9.72 -12.54 -17.83
CA LYS A 17 -9.00 -13.62 -18.54
C LYS A 17 -7.57 -13.23 -18.91
N ARG A 18 -6.87 -12.58 -17.97
CA ARG A 18 -5.49 -12.11 -18.14
C ARG A 18 -4.58 -12.68 -17.07
N ALA A 19 -3.37 -13.03 -17.47
CA ALA A 19 -2.27 -13.35 -16.55
C ALA A 19 -1.44 -12.08 -16.33
N PHE A 20 -1.14 -11.77 -15.08
CA PHE A 20 -0.28 -10.65 -14.69
C PHE A 20 1.05 -11.21 -14.18
N SER A 21 2.14 -10.50 -14.50
CA SER A 21 3.50 -10.96 -14.19
C SER A 21 3.89 -10.68 -12.74
N GLU A 22 3.47 -9.54 -12.21
CA GLU A 22 3.73 -9.17 -10.82
C GLU A 22 2.86 -10.00 -9.85
N LYS A 23 3.51 -10.70 -8.90
CA LYS A 23 2.82 -11.58 -7.95
C LYS A 23 2.70 -10.99 -6.55
N LEU A 24 3.57 -10.07 -6.21
CA LEU A 24 3.67 -9.50 -4.85
C LEU A 24 3.01 -8.14 -4.72
N ASP A 25 2.64 -7.53 -5.86
CA ASP A 25 2.00 -6.22 -5.93
C ASP A 25 0.95 -6.17 -7.04
N PHE A 26 0.21 -5.04 -7.16
CA PHE A 26 -0.61 -4.77 -8.33
C PHE A 26 0.18 -4.04 -9.41
N GLU A 27 -0.07 -4.43 -10.64
CA GLU A 27 0.24 -3.60 -11.79
C GLU A 27 -0.83 -2.48 -11.90
N PRO A 28 -0.50 -1.29 -12.42
CA PRO A 28 -1.48 -0.18 -12.55
C PRO A 28 -2.75 -0.57 -13.30
N GLU A 29 -2.65 -1.50 -14.23
CA GLU A 29 -3.80 -2.03 -14.96
C GLU A 29 -4.70 -2.90 -14.07
N GLU A 30 -4.13 -3.69 -13.17
CA GLU A 30 -4.92 -4.49 -12.22
C GLU A 30 -5.73 -3.59 -11.27
N GLU A 31 -5.12 -2.50 -10.76
CA GLU A 31 -5.83 -1.52 -9.93
C GLU A 31 -7.04 -0.95 -10.65
N LYS A 32 -6.85 -0.56 -11.93
CA LYS A 32 -7.91 -0.04 -12.78
C LYS A 32 -9.03 -1.06 -12.96
N LEU A 33 -8.69 -2.28 -13.36
CA LEU A 33 -9.66 -3.35 -13.61
C LEU A 33 -10.42 -3.75 -12.34
N LEU A 34 -9.75 -3.80 -11.18
CA LEU A 34 -10.38 -4.06 -9.90
C LEU A 34 -11.39 -2.95 -9.54
N CYS A 35 -11.01 -1.69 -9.70
CA CYS A 35 -11.91 -0.56 -9.45
C CYS A 35 -13.11 -0.57 -10.38
N GLU A 36 -12.93 -0.87 -11.66
CA GLU A 36 -14.02 -1.01 -12.64
C GLU A 36 -15.00 -2.11 -12.24
N TYR A 37 -14.48 -3.27 -11.84
CA TYR A 37 -15.30 -4.37 -11.38
C TYR A 37 -16.12 -3.99 -10.13
N VAL A 38 -15.46 -3.41 -9.13
CA VAL A 38 -16.11 -2.97 -7.88
C VAL A 38 -17.17 -1.90 -8.19
N LYS A 39 -16.88 -0.94 -9.05
CA LYS A 39 -17.86 0.08 -9.47
C LYS A 39 -19.10 -0.53 -10.12
N LYS A 40 -18.91 -1.50 -11.01
CA LYS A 40 -20.02 -2.21 -11.70
C LYS A 40 -20.87 -3.03 -10.75
N THR A 41 -20.26 -3.68 -9.76
CA THR A 41 -20.96 -4.64 -8.90
C THR A 41 -21.54 -4.03 -7.63
N THR A 42 -20.93 -2.97 -7.11
CA THR A 42 -21.32 -2.35 -5.83
C THR A 42 -21.68 -0.88 -5.91
N GLY A 43 -21.43 -0.22 -7.03
CA GLY A 43 -21.59 1.24 -7.20
C GLY A 43 -20.49 2.08 -6.54
N SER A 44 -19.54 1.47 -5.81
CA SER A 44 -18.49 2.19 -5.08
C SER A 44 -17.36 2.65 -6.00
N ASP A 45 -16.91 3.88 -5.80
CA ASP A 45 -15.68 4.41 -6.42
C ASP A 45 -14.40 3.98 -5.68
N PHE A 46 -14.55 3.40 -4.48
CA PHE A 46 -13.45 3.02 -3.60
C PHE A 46 -13.41 1.52 -3.37
N VAL A 47 -12.21 0.98 -3.19
CA VAL A 47 -11.99 -0.37 -2.67
C VAL A 47 -10.75 -0.43 -1.79
N PHE A 48 -10.88 -1.01 -0.59
CA PHE A 48 -9.76 -1.38 0.24
C PHE A 48 -9.23 -2.75 -0.18
N VAL A 49 -7.95 -2.82 -0.49
CA VAL A 49 -7.24 -4.08 -0.65
C VAL A 49 -6.38 -4.30 0.60
N THR A 50 -6.47 -5.45 1.21
CA THR A 50 -5.84 -5.74 2.52
C THR A 50 -4.95 -6.97 2.46
N HIS A 51 -4.11 -7.18 3.47
CA HIS A 51 -3.28 -8.38 3.63
C HIS A 51 -2.31 -8.58 2.46
N TYR A 52 -1.54 -7.55 2.14
CA TYR A 52 -0.49 -7.63 1.15
C TYR A 52 0.66 -8.56 1.60
N PRO A 53 1.39 -9.17 0.65
CA PRO A 53 2.54 -10.01 0.97
C PRO A 53 3.58 -9.26 1.82
N SER A 54 4.04 -9.91 2.90
CA SER A 54 5.01 -9.33 3.82
C SER A 54 6.30 -8.91 3.12
N ALA A 55 6.76 -9.69 2.14
CA ALA A 55 7.97 -9.40 1.38
C ALA A 55 7.93 -8.04 0.65
N LYS A 56 6.73 -7.55 0.28
CA LYS A 56 6.56 -6.29 -0.44
C LYS A 56 6.44 -5.08 0.49
N ARG A 57 5.96 -5.28 1.73
CA ARG A 57 5.69 -4.17 2.65
C ARG A 57 6.95 -3.71 3.41
N PRO A 58 6.99 -2.45 3.89
CA PRO A 58 8.13 -1.92 4.63
C PRO A 58 8.43 -2.71 5.91
N PHE A 59 9.65 -2.57 6.42
CA PHE A 59 10.15 -3.26 7.61
C PHE A 59 9.35 -2.97 8.89
N TYR A 60 8.60 -1.89 8.93
CA TYR A 60 7.77 -1.51 10.07
C TYR A 60 6.33 -2.04 10.01
N ALA A 61 5.92 -2.63 8.89
CA ALA A 61 4.58 -3.19 8.76
C ALA A 61 4.45 -4.48 9.57
N MET A 62 3.39 -4.57 10.37
CA MET A 62 3.14 -5.75 11.19
C MET A 62 2.68 -6.92 10.34
N ASP A 63 3.30 -8.07 10.51
CA ASP A 63 2.82 -9.31 9.91
C ASP A 63 1.55 -9.79 10.62
N SER A 64 0.66 -10.42 9.86
CA SER A 64 -0.54 -11.01 10.43
C SER A 64 -0.18 -12.18 11.34
N ARG A 65 -0.79 -12.22 12.52
CA ARG A 65 -0.59 -13.32 13.47
C ARG A 65 -1.16 -14.65 12.95
N GLU A 66 -2.20 -14.58 12.12
CA GLU A 66 -2.82 -15.76 11.53
C GLU A 66 -2.01 -16.31 10.37
N ASN A 67 -1.37 -15.44 9.58
CA ASN A 67 -0.55 -15.81 8.44
C ASN A 67 0.62 -14.83 8.27
N PRO A 68 1.82 -15.13 8.79
CA PRO A 68 2.98 -14.24 8.71
C PRO A 68 3.49 -13.95 7.28
N ALA A 69 3.01 -14.67 6.27
CA ALA A 69 3.34 -14.36 4.88
C ALA A 69 2.68 -13.07 4.38
N VAL A 70 1.68 -12.54 5.09
CA VAL A 70 0.98 -11.30 4.79
C VAL A 70 1.02 -10.33 5.97
N THR A 71 0.73 -9.06 5.70
CA THR A 71 0.76 -7.99 6.71
C THR A 71 -0.64 -7.48 7.05
N GLU A 72 -0.79 -6.87 8.23
CA GLU A 72 -1.97 -6.08 8.64
C GLU A 72 -1.94 -4.69 7.97
N SER A 73 -1.79 -4.69 6.65
CA SER A 73 -1.74 -3.48 5.83
C SER A 73 -2.88 -3.42 4.83
N PHE A 74 -3.09 -2.24 4.31
CA PHE A 74 -4.09 -1.98 3.28
C PHE A 74 -3.61 -0.91 2.30
N ASP A 75 -4.16 -0.97 1.09
CA ASP A 75 -4.19 0.15 0.17
C ASP A 75 -5.64 0.53 -0.12
N LEU A 76 -5.88 1.82 -0.26
CA LEU A 76 -7.16 2.35 -0.73
C LEU A 76 -7.01 2.74 -2.19
N LEU A 77 -7.71 2.04 -3.05
CA LEU A 77 -7.83 2.38 -4.45
C LEU A 77 -9.05 3.28 -4.68
N PHE A 78 -8.87 4.33 -5.46
CA PHE A 78 -9.91 5.26 -5.87
C PHE A 78 -9.88 5.48 -7.37
N ARG A 79 -10.96 5.11 -8.05
CA ARG A 79 -11.12 5.27 -9.50
C ARG A 79 -9.91 4.80 -10.30
N GLY A 80 -9.41 3.61 -9.99
CA GLY A 80 -8.32 2.96 -10.74
C GLY A 80 -6.91 3.36 -10.33
N MET A 81 -6.70 3.92 -9.14
CA MET A 81 -5.39 4.29 -8.64
C MET A 81 -5.30 4.14 -7.11
N GLU A 82 -4.18 3.64 -6.61
CA GLU A 82 -3.83 3.72 -5.18
C GLU A 82 -3.68 5.19 -4.76
N VAL A 83 -4.50 5.61 -3.79
CA VAL A 83 -4.45 6.97 -3.22
C VAL A 83 -3.97 6.98 -1.77
N THR A 84 -4.05 5.85 -1.07
CA THR A 84 -3.60 5.73 0.32
C THR A 84 -3.01 4.36 0.53
N THR A 85 -1.89 4.29 1.23
CA THR A 85 -1.36 3.06 1.80
C THR A 85 -1.22 3.20 3.31
N GLY A 86 -1.49 2.13 4.05
CA GLY A 86 -1.44 2.16 5.50
C GLY A 86 -1.46 0.77 6.12
N GLY A 87 -1.47 0.73 7.45
CA GLY A 87 -1.58 -0.51 8.19
C GLY A 87 -1.19 -0.38 9.64
N GLN A 88 -1.30 -1.49 10.34
CA GLN A 88 -0.76 -1.63 11.67
C GLN A 88 0.77 -1.72 11.59
N ARG A 89 1.44 -1.06 12.54
CA ARG A 89 2.91 -1.08 12.64
C ARG A 89 3.37 -1.97 13.77
N ILE A 90 4.55 -2.53 13.63
CA ILE A 90 5.21 -3.25 14.72
C ILE A 90 5.47 -2.26 15.85
N HIS A 91 5.10 -2.62 17.07
CA HIS A 91 5.30 -1.80 18.27
C HIS A 91 6.23 -2.47 19.30
N ASN A 92 6.39 -3.78 19.23
CA ASN A 92 7.33 -4.50 20.08
C ASN A 92 8.77 -4.33 19.58
N TYR A 93 9.70 -3.97 20.47
CA TYR A 93 11.10 -3.75 20.13
C TYR A 93 11.78 -4.99 19.52
N ARG A 94 11.57 -6.16 20.11
CA ARG A 94 12.22 -7.40 19.62
C ARG A 94 11.70 -7.80 18.26
N GLU A 95 10.39 -7.79 18.07
CA GLU A 95 9.77 -8.07 16.78
C GLU A 95 10.26 -7.10 15.68
N GLN A 96 10.47 -5.82 16.04
CA GLN A 96 10.97 -4.82 15.09
C GLN A 96 12.43 -5.08 14.71
N VAL A 97 13.29 -5.45 15.65
CA VAL A 97 14.68 -5.85 15.39
C VAL A 97 14.73 -7.08 14.49
N GLU A 98 14.01 -8.14 14.85
CA GLU A 98 13.93 -9.37 14.07
C GLU A 98 13.45 -9.10 12.61
N LYS A 99 12.48 -8.20 12.46
CA LYS A 99 11.99 -7.81 11.12
C LYS A 99 13.05 -7.06 10.29
N ILE A 100 13.84 -6.19 10.91
CA ILE A 100 14.94 -5.48 10.26
C ILE A 100 16.01 -6.49 9.80
N GLU A 101 16.45 -7.36 10.71
CA GLU A 101 17.48 -8.39 10.43
C GLU A 101 17.02 -9.37 9.35
N SER A 102 15.78 -9.84 9.40
CA SER A 102 15.21 -10.77 8.42
C SER A 102 15.20 -10.22 6.98
N ARG A 103 15.31 -8.89 6.85
CA ARG A 103 15.41 -8.21 5.57
C ARG A 103 16.84 -7.88 5.14
N GLY A 104 17.84 -8.40 5.87
CA GLY A 104 19.26 -8.16 5.59
C GLY A 104 19.72 -6.72 5.87
N MET A 105 18.95 -5.99 6.70
CA MET A 105 19.30 -4.61 7.05
C MET A 105 20.10 -4.59 8.37
N HIS A 106 21.00 -3.63 8.51
CA HIS A 106 21.82 -3.45 9.71
C HIS A 106 21.05 -2.67 10.77
N VAL A 107 20.86 -3.27 11.94
CA VAL A 107 20.07 -2.72 13.06
C VAL A 107 20.59 -1.36 13.53
N GLU A 108 21.93 -1.18 13.50
CA GLU A 108 22.61 0.05 13.93
C GLU A 108 22.17 1.29 13.12
N ALA A 109 21.83 1.08 11.84
CA ALA A 109 21.32 2.16 10.98
C ALA A 109 19.93 2.66 11.42
N PHE A 110 19.22 1.89 12.25
CA PHE A 110 17.87 2.20 12.73
C PHE A 110 17.81 2.58 14.22
N GLU A 111 18.96 2.87 14.85
CA GLU A 111 19.05 3.16 16.28
C GLU A 111 18.07 4.25 16.74
N SER A 112 18.00 5.37 16.02
CA SER A 112 17.08 6.47 16.34
C SER A 112 15.60 6.06 16.25
N TYR A 113 15.26 5.22 15.30
CA TYR A 113 13.92 4.67 15.14
C TYR A 113 13.60 3.67 16.26
N LEU A 114 14.52 2.77 16.56
CA LEU A 114 14.37 1.73 17.58
C LEU A 114 14.35 2.28 19.02
N MET A 115 14.94 3.45 19.24
CA MET A 115 14.90 4.11 20.55
C MET A 115 13.46 4.32 21.06
N MET A 116 12.54 4.71 20.17
CA MET A 116 11.13 4.87 20.55
C MET A 116 10.50 3.55 20.99
N HIS A 117 10.86 2.45 20.35
CA HIS A 117 10.36 1.12 20.71
C HIS A 117 10.90 0.66 22.08
N ARG A 118 12.17 0.97 22.41
CA ARG A 118 12.76 0.71 23.74
C ARG A 118 12.06 1.47 24.86
N CYS A 119 11.58 2.68 24.56
CA CYS A 119 10.85 3.49 25.54
C CYS A 119 9.39 3.07 25.73
N GLY A 120 8.91 2.03 25.04
CA GLY A 120 7.55 1.52 25.20
C GLY A 120 6.57 2.07 24.18
N MET A 121 6.80 1.80 22.90
CA MET A 121 5.87 2.15 21.84
C MET A 121 4.52 1.44 22.01
N PRO A 122 3.38 2.16 22.08
CA PRO A 122 2.07 1.52 22.14
C PRO A 122 1.67 0.91 20.79
N PRO A 123 0.70 -0.03 20.76
CA PRO A 123 0.09 -0.46 19.52
C PRO A 123 -0.39 0.74 18.71
N HIS A 124 0.02 0.83 17.46
CA HIS A 124 -0.29 1.95 16.58
C HIS A 124 -0.38 1.53 15.11
N GLY A 125 -0.97 2.36 14.33
CA GLY A 125 -1.01 2.26 12.88
C GLY A 125 -0.70 3.60 12.25
N GLY A 126 -0.65 3.61 10.95
CA GLY A 126 -0.43 4.82 10.20
C GLY A 126 -0.82 4.65 8.74
N LEU A 127 -1.02 5.77 8.07
CA LEU A 127 -1.32 5.80 6.65
C LEU A 127 -0.64 7.01 5.98
N GLY A 128 -0.38 6.88 4.68
CA GLY A 128 0.03 7.96 3.81
C GLY A 128 -1.03 8.19 2.75
N LEU A 129 -1.53 9.42 2.64
CA LEU A 129 -2.47 9.81 1.59
C LEU A 129 -1.74 10.63 0.53
N GLY A 130 -1.79 10.17 -0.72
CA GLY A 130 -1.29 10.92 -1.88
C GLY A 130 -2.28 12.02 -2.27
N LEU A 131 -2.08 13.23 -1.76
CA LEU A 131 -3.01 14.34 -1.99
C LEU A 131 -3.21 14.63 -3.48
N GLU A 132 -2.14 14.67 -4.25
CA GLU A 132 -2.19 14.91 -5.70
C GLU A 132 -2.89 13.76 -6.43
N ARG A 133 -2.65 12.51 -6.04
CA ARG A 133 -3.33 11.34 -6.63
C ARG A 133 -4.83 11.39 -6.34
N PHE A 134 -5.20 11.65 -5.10
CA PHE A 134 -6.60 11.77 -4.70
C PHE A 134 -7.29 12.92 -5.45
N THR A 135 -6.69 14.11 -5.47
CA THR A 135 -7.22 15.28 -6.16
C THR A 135 -7.37 15.04 -7.66
N ALA A 136 -6.36 14.45 -8.30
CA ALA A 136 -6.43 14.14 -9.73
C ALA A 136 -7.60 13.19 -10.03
N ARG A 137 -7.78 12.12 -9.27
CA ARG A 137 -8.89 11.19 -9.48
C ARG A 137 -10.26 11.78 -9.13
N LEU A 138 -10.32 12.64 -8.12
CA LEU A 138 -11.55 13.36 -7.75
C LEU A 138 -12.04 14.27 -8.89
N LEU A 139 -11.11 15.01 -9.51
CA LEU A 139 -11.39 15.94 -10.59
C LEU A 139 -11.41 15.28 -11.98
N GLY A 140 -11.10 14.00 -12.08
CA GLY A 140 -11.08 13.28 -13.36
C GLY A 140 -9.84 13.55 -14.23
N PHE A 141 -8.74 14.03 -13.63
CA PHE A 141 -7.49 14.21 -14.36
C PHE A 141 -6.77 12.87 -14.56
N GLU A 142 -6.28 12.65 -15.77
CA GLU A 142 -5.46 11.46 -16.07
C GLU A 142 -4.03 11.62 -15.54
N ASN A 143 -3.48 12.84 -15.63
CA ASN A 143 -2.12 13.14 -15.20
C ASN A 143 -2.12 13.83 -13.83
N VAL A 144 -1.45 13.21 -12.86
CA VAL A 144 -1.32 13.71 -11.47
C VAL A 144 -0.67 15.10 -11.41
N ARG A 145 0.17 15.44 -12.38
CA ARG A 145 0.78 16.79 -12.46
C ARG A 145 -0.25 17.92 -12.54
N ASN A 146 -1.42 17.66 -13.11
CA ASN A 146 -2.50 18.64 -13.22
C ASN A 146 -3.15 18.95 -11.85
N ALA A 147 -2.85 18.15 -10.84
CA ALA A 147 -3.31 18.34 -9.46
C ALA A 147 -2.25 18.95 -8.53
N SER A 148 -1.13 19.43 -9.08
CA SER A 148 -0.08 20.13 -8.34
C SER A 148 0.19 21.50 -8.92
N LEU A 149 0.31 22.52 -8.06
CA LEU A 149 0.67 23.88 -8.49
C LEU A 149 2.12 23.94 -9.00
N PHE A 150 3.00 23.15 -8.42
CA PHE A 150 4.43 23.12 -8.75
C PHE A 150 4.89 21.68 -9.03
N PRO A 151 4.42 21.08 -10.14
CA PRO A 151 4.77 19.69 -10.45
C PRO A 151 6.27 19.58 -10.75
N ARG A 152 6.91 18.56 -10.14
CA ARG A 152 8.31 18.23 -10.36
C ARG A 152 8.43 16.85 -11.00
N ASP A 153 9.39 16.71 -11.88
CA ASP A 153 9.77 15.45 -12.51
C ASP A 153 11.23 15.48 -12.95
N ILE A 154 11.69 14.44 -13.65
CA ILE A 154 13.07 14.33 -14.13
C ILE A 154 13.48 15.45 -15.11
N HIS A 155 12.53 16.13 -15.72
CA HIS A 155 12.76 17.21 -16.67
C HIS A 155 12.46 18.59 -16.11
N ARG A 156 11.81 18.67 -14.94
CA ARG A 156 11.42 19.91 -14.27
C ARG A 156 11.67 19.85 -12.77
N LEU A 157 12.78 20.43 -12.34
CA LEU A 157 13.20 20.45 -10.92
C LEU A 157 12.87 21.76 -10.21
N ILE A 158 12.66 22.82 -10.94
CA ILE A 158 12.28 24.15 -10.44
C ILE A 158 10.84 24.49 -10.84
N PRO A 159 10.13 25.29 -10.02
CA PRO A 159 8.76 25.70 -10.30
C PRO A 159 8.61 26.42 -11.64
#